data_5cdd45c57bc171f45d8bb7311aef1111
#
_entry.id   5cdd45c57bc171f45d8bb7311aef1111
#
_cell.length_a   1.000
_cell.length_b   1.000
_cell.length_c   1.000
_cell.angle_alpha   90.00
_cell.angle_beta   90.00
_cell.angle_gamma   90.00
#
_symmetry.space_group_name_H-M   'P 1'
#
loop_
_entity.id
_entity.type
_entity.pdbx_description
1 polymer ?
#
loop_
_entity_poly.entity_id
_entity_poly.type
_entity_poly.pdbx_seq_one_letter_code
_entity_poly.pdbx_strand_id
1 'polypeptide(L)'
;MLVVARLERQRLAIQDRVDTINRQVDVTQQDARRLARTEEGVVDVQGVRMAATTAMFARVNLQRCAIELAGLERQIQAARKLLLDATIARKGVELLRERQYRAYLALQARRETNELDDLSISRFVRQSADEASETAAVNAAQGM
;
A
#
# COMPACT_ATOMS: atom_id res chain seq x y z
N MET A 1 6.56 3.97 -3.14
CA MET A 1 7.28 3.52 -1.91
C MET A 1 8.45 4.42 -1.54
N LEU A 2 9.40 4.72 -2.44
CA LEU A 2 10.59 5.53 -2.14
C LEU A 2 10.30 6.93 -1.58
N VAL A 3 9.26 7.62 -2.07
CA VAL A 3 8.89 8.98 -1.63
C VAL A 3 8.45 8.98 -0.17
N VAL A 4 7.57 8.07 0.23
CA VAL A 4 7.08 7.96 1.62
C VAL A 4 8.24 7.66 2.57
N ALA A 5 9.11 6.71 2.23
CA ALA A 5 10.28 6.37 3.04
C ALA A 5 11.25 7.56 3.20
N ARG A 6 11.41 8.40 2.16
CA ARG A 6 12.23 9.62 2.24
C ARG A 6 11.61 10.64 3.21
N LEU A 7 10.31 10.88 3.11
CA LEU A 7 9.61 11.81 3.99
C LEU A 7 9.61 11.33 5.46
N GLU A 8 9.47 10.03 5.69
CA GLU A 8 9.55 9.44 7.03
C GLU A 8 10.95 9.60 7.65
N ARG A 9 12.02 9.45 6.85
CA ARG A 9 13.39 9.75 7.32
C ARG A 9 13.55 11.22 7.68
N GLN A 10 13.01 12.13 6.88
CA GLN A 10 13.06 13.57 7.19
C GLN A 10 12.31 13.88 8.48
N ARG A 11 11.15 13.24 8.71
CA ARG A 11 10.39 13.38 9.96
C ARG A 11 11.22 12.95 11.17
N LEU A 12 11.88 11.79 11.10
CA LEU A 12 12.75 11.28 12.17
C LEU A 12 13.90 12.25 12.46
N ALA A 13 14.56 12.77 11.42
CA ALA A 13 15.65 13.74 11.60
C ALA A 13 15.19 15.03 12.31
N ILE A 14 13.97 15.51 12.06
CA ILE A 14 13.43 16.67 12.78
C ILE A 14 13.07 16.30 14.21
N GLN A 15 12.53 15.11 14.47
CA GLN A 15 12.27 14.63 15.82
C GLN A 15 13.55 14.56 16.65
N ASP A 16 14.64 14.01 16.11
CA ASP A 16 15.95 13.98 16.78
C ASP A 16 16.46 15.39 17.10
N ARG A 17 16.22 16.37 16.20
CA ARG A 17 16.55 17.77 16.47
C ARG A 17 15.73 18.36 17.62
N VAL A 18 14.42 18.06 17.67
CA VAL A 18 13.53 18.48 18.76
C VAL A 18 14.01 17.91 20.08
N ASP A 19 14.35 16.63 20.14
CA ASP A 19 14.85 15.97 21.34
C ASP A 19 16.19 16.56 21.81
N THR A 20 17.06 16.93 20.87
CA THR A 20 18.34 17.58 21.18
C THR A 20 18.10 18.97 21.77
N ILE A 21 17.20 19.77 21.19
CA ILE A 21 16.87 21.10 21.70
C ILE A 21 16.25 20.99 23.11
N ASN A 22 15.33 20.05 23.32
CA ASN A 22 14.71 19.83 24.64
C ASN A 22 15.76 19.50 25.70
N ARG A 23 16.71 18.60 25.41
CA ARG A 23 17.82 18.29 26.33
C ARG A 23 18.66 19.52 26.64
N GLN A 24 18.96 20.37 25.63
CA GLN A 24 19.70 21.61 25.85
C GLN A 24 18.93 22.59 26.73
N VAL A 25 17.60 22.69 26.55
CA VAL A 25 16.74 23.52 27.39
C VAL A 25 16.76 23.04 28.84
N ASP A 26 16.66 21.72 29.07
CA ASP A 26 16.68 21.13 30.41
C ASP A 26 18.01 21.42 31.13
N VAL A 27 19.14 21.24 30.44
CA VAL A 27 20.46 21.55 30.99
C VAL A 27 20.56 23.04 31.33
N THR A 28 20.16 23.92 30.40
CA THR A 28 20.20 25.38 30.61
C THR A 28 19.32 25.80 31.79
N GLN A 29 18.17 25.18 31.96
CA GLN A 29 17.30 25.45 33.12
C GLN A 29 17.91 24.98 34.44
N GLN A 30 18.57 23.82 34.44
CA GLN A 30 19.26 23.32 35.63
C GLN A 30 20.42 24.26 36.01
N ASP A 31 21.19 24.70 35.04
CA ASP A 31 22.30 25.65 35.27
C ASP A 31 21.77 27.00 35.77
N ALA A 32 20.69 27.53 35.19
CA ALA A 32 20.05 28.75 35.66
C ALA A 32 19.57 28.62 37.12
N ARG A 33 18.99 27.47 37.50
CA ARG A 33 18.57 27.20 38.86
C ARG A 33 19.77 27.12 39.85
N ARG A 34 20.92 26.58 39.40
CA ARG A 34 22.16 26.52 40.19
C ARG A 34 22.70 27.93 40.38
N LEU A 35 22.80 28.76 39.34
CA LEU A 35 23.27 30.15 39.40
C LEU A 35 22.36 31.03 40.27
N ALA A 36 21.06 30.76 40.34
CA ALA A 36 20.12 31.48 41.18
C ALA A 36 20.18 31.07 42.68
N ARG A 37 20.82 29.94 43.01
CA ARG A 37 20.89 29.39 44.38
C ARG A 37 22.29 29.52 45.03
N THR A 38 23.12 30.45 44.59
CA THR A 38 24.48 30.65 45.12
C THR A 38 24.38 30.93 46.63
N GLU A 39 25.09 30.16 47.44
CA GLU A 39 25.03 30.18 48.94
C GLU A 39 25.55 31.51 49.53
N GLU A 40 26.25 32.32 48.78
CA GLU A 40 26.80 33.58 49.24
C GLU A 40 25.92 34.82 49.00
N GLY A 41 24.65 34.63 48.61
CA GLY A 41 23.70 35.73 48.41
C GLY A 41 23.96 36.64 47.19
N VAL A 42 24.97 36.35 46.39
CA VAL A 42 25.29 37.08 45.15
C VAL A 42 24.69 36.30 43.97
N VAL A 43 23.58 36.81 43.43
CA VAL A 43 22.94 36.21 42.25
C VAL A 43 23.72 36.66 40.99
N ASP A 44 24.20 35.70 40.20
CA ASP A 44 24.79 36.03 38.89
C ASP A 44 23.69 36.43 37.91
N VAL A 45 23.32 37.69 37.91
CA VAL A 45 22.28 38.29 37.04
C VAL A 45 22.61 38.10 35.57
N GLN A 46 23.91 38.09 35.22
CA GLN A 46 24.35 37.98 33.85
C GLN A 46 24.21 36.54 33.33
N GLY A 47 24.56 35.56 34.17
CA GLY A 47 24.33 34.13 33.85
C GLY A 47 22.85 33.78 33.72
N VAL A 48 22.01 34.30 34.59
CA VAL A 48 20.55 34.13 34.50
C VAL A 48 19.97 34.76 33.23
N ARG A 49 20.45 35.95 32.84
CA ARG A 49 20.04 36.64 31.62
C ARG A 49 20.44 35.87 30.36
N MET A 50 21.66 35.32 30.33
CA MET A 50 22.10 34.45 29.23
C MET A 50 21.27 33.17 29.15
N ALA A 51 20.97 32.53 30.24
CA ALA A 51 20.12 31.35 30.27
C ALA A 51 18.69 31.64 29.77
N ALA A 52 18.13 32.80 30.14
CA ALA A 52 16.82 33.24 29.66
C ALA A 52 16.80 33.48 28.14
N THR A 53 17.84 34.16 27.60
CA THR A 53 17.95 34.35 26.15
C THR A 53 18.12 33.06 25.39
N THR A 54 18.92 32.14 25.87
CA THR A 54 19.11 30.80 25.28
C THR A 54 17.79 30.02 25.28
N ALA A 55 17.04 30.06 26.36
CA ALA A 55 15.71 29.43 26.46
C ALA A 55 14.70 30.04 25.46
N MET A 56 14.73 31.35 25.26
CA MET A 56 13.88 32.00 24.23
C MET A 56 14.25 31.53 22.82
N PHE A 57 15.50 31.47 22.46
CA PHE A 57 15.94 30.98 21.15
C PHE A 57 15.56 29.50 20.95
N ALA A 58 15.76 28.67 21.97
CA ALA A 58 15.35 27.27 21.93
C ALA A 58 13.84 27.13 21.68
N ARG A 59 13.01 27.95 22.35
CA ARG A 59 11.55 27.96 22.14
C ARG A 59 11.15 28.34 20.72
N VAL A 60 11.80 29.35 20.13
CA VAL A 60 11.58 29.73 18.72
C VAL A 60 11.97 28.60 17.78
N ASN A 61 13.09 27.93 18.03
CA ASN A 61 13.53 26.80 17.22
C ASN A 61 12.57 25.60 17.34
N LEU A 62 12.05 25.30 18.54
CA LEU A 62 11.03 24.28 18.72
C LEU A 62 9.76 24.59 17.95
N GLN A 63 9.30 25.84 17.95
CA GLN A 63 8.13 26.26 17.16
C GLN A 63 8.35 26.06 15.64
N ARG A 64 9.55 26.38 15.15
CA ARG A 64 9.92 26.13 13.74
C ARG A 64 9.89 24.63 13.41
N CYS A 65 10.51 23.81 14.26
CA CYS A 65 10.47 22.35 14.08
C CYS A 65 9.04 21.80 14.11
N ALA A 66 8.17 22.32 14.97
CA ALA A 66 6.76 21.90 15.01
C ALA A 66 6.00 22.24 13.72
N ILE A 67 6.26 23.42 13.12
CA ILE A 67 5.66 23.81 11.82
C ILE A 67 6.20 22.91 10.70
N GLU A 68 7.50 22.62 10.69
CA GLU A 68 8.13 21.72 9.70
C GLU A 68 7.55 20.30 9.81
N LEU A 69 7.38 19.76 11.04
CA LEU A 69 6.77 18.46 11.29
C LEU A 69 5.33 18.41 10.77
N ALA A 70 4.52 19.41 11.09
CA ALA A 70 3.14 19.47 10.61
C ALA A 70 3.05 19.53 9.06
N GLY A 71 4.00 20.23 8.42
CA GLY A 71 4.12 20.26 6.96
C GLY A 71 4.48 18.89 6.38
N LEU A 72 5.45 18.20 6.97
CA LEU A 72 5.85 16.85 6.55
C LEU A 72 4.74 15.82 6.75
N GLU A 73 4.01 15.88 7.85
CA GLU A 73 2.88 14.96 8.11
C GLU A 73 1.80 15.10 7.04
N ARG A 74 1.46 16.32 6.63
CA ARG A 74 0.54 16.55 5.51
C ARG A 74 1.04 15.95 4.21
N GLN A 75 2.34 16.10 3.91
CA GLN A 75 2.95 15.53 2.71
C GLN A 75 2.96 13.99 2.75
N ILE A 76 3.26 13.39 3.91
CA ILE A 76 3.21 11.94 4.11
C ILE A 76 1.79 11.41 3.89
N GLN A 77 0.78 12.08 4.46
CA GLN A 77 -0.62 11.68 4.27
C GLN A 77 -1.07 11.79 2.82
N ALA A 78 -0.70 12.87 2.12
CA ALA A 78 -0.99 13.04 0.70
C ALA A 78 -0.32 11.93 -0.15
N ALA A 79 0.96 11.64 0.12
CA ALA A 79 1.69 10.60 -0.59
C ALA A 79 1.11 9.19 -0.32
N ARG A 80 0.68 8.90 0.90
CA ARG A 80 -0.01 7.65 1.26
C ARG A 80 -1.35 7.51 0.56
N LYS A 81 -2.12 8.59 0.46
CA LYS A 81 -3.39 8.59 -0.26
C LYS A 81 -3.19 8.26 -1.74
N LEU A 82 -2.25 8.94 -2.41
CA LEU A 82 -1.91 8.65 -3.81
C LEU A 82 -1.46 7.18 -4.02
N LEU A 83 -0.69 6.63 -3.08
CA LEU A 83 -0.26 5.24 -3.13
C LEU A 83 -1.44 4.27 -2.97
N LEU A 84 -2.38 4.60 -2.08
CA LEU A 84 -3.59 3.82 -1.89
C LEU A 84 -4.47 3.83 -3.15
N ASP A 85 -4.70 5.01 -3.72
CA ASP A 85 -5.50 5.19 -4.94
C ASP A 85 -4.89 4.40 -6.12
N ALA A 86 -3.56 4.48 -6.30
CA ALA A 86 -2.85 3.71 -7.31
C ALA A 86 -2.95 2.19 -7.08
N THR A 87 -2.90 1.75 -5.82
CA THR A 87 -3.03 0.33 -5.45
C THR A 87 -4.45 -0.18 -5.73
N ILE A 88 -5.46 0.61 -5.42
CA ILE A 88 -6.88 0.28 -5.71
C ILE A 88 -7.09 0.18 -7.22
N ALA A 89 -6.61 1.15 -7.98
CA ALA A 89 -6.71 1.15 -9.44
C ALA A 89 -6.04 -0.10 -10.05
N ARG A 90 -4.82 -0.44 -9.61
CA ARG A 90 -4.12 -1.65 -10.04
C ARG A 90 -4.92 -2.92 -9.72
N LYS A 91 -5.39 -3.06 -8.48
CA LYS A 91 -6.20 -4.21 -8.09
C LYS A 91 -7.49 -4.32 -8.90
N GLY A 92 -8.14 -3.19 -9.22
CA GLY A 92 -9.30 -3.15 -10.08
C GLY A 92 -9.03 -3.74 -11.46
N VAL A 93 -7.91 -3.35 -12.09
CA VAL A 93 -7.50 -3.90 -13.39
C VAL A 93 -7.15 -5.40 -13.30
N GLU A 94 -6.45 -5.82 -12.24
CA GLU A 94 -6.13 -7.23 -12.02
C GLU A 94 -7.40 -8.10 -11.88
N LEU A 95 -8.38 -7.64 -11.11
CA LEU A 95 -9.67 -8.33 -10.96
C LEU A 95 -10.47 -8.38 -12.27
N LEU A 96 -10.46 -7.30 -13.05
CA LEU A 96 -11.11 -7.27 -14.36
C LEU A 96 -10.47 -8.28 -15.31
N ARG A 97 -9.14 -8.30 -15.37
CA ARG A 97 -8.38 -9.28 -16.18
C ARG A 97 -8.73 -10.72 -15.77
N GLU A 98 -8.73 -11.00 -14.47
CA GLU A 98 -9.06 -12.34 -13.97
C GLU A 98 -10.49 -12.74 -14.35
N ARG A 99 -11.46 -11.82 -14.22
CA ARG A 99 -12.85 -12.06 -14.59
C ARG A 99 -12.99 -12.33 -16.10
N GLN A 100 -12.31 -11.56 -16.94
CA GLN A 100 -12.30 -11.77 -18.39
C GLN A 100 -11.65 -13.12 -18.76
N TYR A 101 -10.55 -13.46 -18.10
CA TYR A 101 -9.88 -14.74 -18.34
C TYR A 101 -10.76 -15.94 -17.96
N ARG A 102 -11.43 -15.89 -16.81
CA ARG A 102 -12.40 -16.94 -16.42
C ARG A 102 -13.56 -17.05 -17.41
N ALA A 103 -14.09 -15.93 -17.89
CA ALA A 103 -15.14 -15.92 -18.89
C ALA A 103 -14.67 -16.54 -20.22
N TYR A 104 -13.45 -16.24 -20.63
CA TYR A 104 -12.83 -16.82 -21.83
C TYR A 104 -12.68 -18.33 -21.70
N LEU A 105 -12.15 -18.83 -20.58
CA LEU A 105 -12.02 -20.27 -20.34
C LEU A 105 -13.38 -20.98 -20.33
N ALA A 106 -14.41 -20.37 -19.73
CA ALA A 106 -15.76 -20.92 -19.74
C ALA A 106 -16.35 -20.99 -21.16
N LEU A 107 -16.08 -20.00 -22.01
CA LEU A 107 -16.49 -20.03 -23.42
C LEU A 107 -15.75 -21.10 -24.21
N GLN A 108 -14.44 -21.27 -23.99
CA GLN A 108 -13.68 -22.36 -24.61
C GLN A 108 -14.20 -23.72 -24.21
N ALA A 109 -14.39 -23.97 -22.94
CA ALA A 109 -14.93 -25.24 -22.44
C ALA A 109 -16.31 -25.56 -23.07
N ARG A 110 -17.17 -24.53 -23.20
CA ARG A 110 -18.48 -24.74 -23.89
C ARG A 110 -18.31 -25.09 -25.37
N ARG A 111 -17.38 -24.45 -26.08
CA ARG A 111 -17.12 -24.76 -27.49
C ARG A 111 -16.60 -26.19 -27.65
N GLU A 112 -15.62 -26.59 -26.82
CA GLU A 112 -15.10 -27.96 -26.83
C GLU A 112 -16.17 -29.00 -26.53
N THR A 113 -17.08 -28.72 -25.57
CA THR A 113 -18.22 -29.61 -25.28
C THR A 113 -19.15 -29.72 -26.48
N ASN A 114 -19.52 -28.59 -27.10
CA ASN A 114 -20.39 -28.60 -28.28
C ASN A 114 -19.76 -29.36 -29.46
N GLU A 115 -18.44 -29.15 -29.71
CA GLU A 115 -17.72 -29.89 -30.75
C GLU A 115 -17.70 -31.41 -30.50
N LEU A 116 -17.52 -31.81 -29.23
CA LEU A 116 -17.59 -33.22 -28.83
C LEU A 116 -18.99 -33.79 -28.98
N ASP A 117 -20.03 -33.01 -28.64
CA ASP A 117 -21.44 -33.42 -28.83
C ASP A 117 -21.77 -33.57 -30.32
N ASP A 118 -21.36 -32.64 -31.17
CA ASP A 118 -21.55 -32.72 -32.61
C ASP A 118 -20.83 -33.96 -33.22
N LEU A 119 -19.62 -34.26 -32.76
CA LEU A 119 -18.89 -35.47 -33.17
C LEU A 119 -19.59 -36.75 -32.71
N SER A 120 -20.12 -36.80 -31.48
CA SER A 120 -20.84 -37.96 -30.96
C SER A 120 -22.13 -38.18 -31.69
N ILE A 121 -22.90 -37.14 -31.98
CA ILE A 121 -24.12 -37.21 -32.82
C ILE A 121 -23.78 -37.72 -34.21
N SER A 122 -22.74 -37.18 -34.85
CA SER A 122 -22.31 -37.59 -36.17
C SER A 122 -21.90 -39.08 -36.24
N ARG A 123 -21.24 -39.58 -35.19
CA ARG A 123 -20.90 -41.01 -35.06
C ARG A 123 -22.12 -41.87 -34.89
N PHE A 124 -23.03 -41.45 -33.99
CA PHE A 124 -24.27 -42.19 -33.77
C PHE A 124 -25.14 -42.30 -35.04
N VAL A 125 -25.29 -41.21 -35.80
CA VAL A 125 -26.03 -41.18 -37.06
C VAL A 125 -25.39 -42.14 -38.09
N ARG A 126 -24.09 -42.17 -38.20
CA ARG A 126 -23.38 -43.11 -39.11
C ARG A 126 -23.60 -44.55 -38.68
N GLN A 127 -23.40 -44.83 -37.39
CA GLN A 127 -23.55 -46.18 -36.86
C GLN A 127 -25.00 -46.72 -37.03
N SER A 128 -26.02 -45.87 -36.77
CA SER A 128 -27.41 -46.25 -37.01
C SER A 128 -27.75 -46.45 -38.49
N ALA A 129 -27.12 -45.70 -39.40
CA ALA A 129 -27.27 -45.89 -40.83
C ALA A 129 -26.61 -47.19 -41.31
N ASP A 130 -25.42 -47.52 -40.78
CA ASP A 130 -24.73 -48.77 -41.09
C ASP A 130 -25.52 -49.99 -40.58
N GLU A 131 -26.03 -49.97 -39.36
CA GLU A 131 -26.91 -51.02 -38.80
C GLU A 131 -28.22 -51.20 -39.59
N ALA A 132 -28.81 -50.09 -40.02
CA ALA A 132 -30.03 -50.16 -40.87
C ALA A 132 -29.73 -50.78 -42.25
N SER A 133 -28.57 -50.48 -42.83
CA SER A 133 -28.15 -51.07 -44.09
C SER A 133 -27.84 -52.55 -43.99
N GLU A 134 -27.22 -52.96 -42.88
CA GLU A 134 -26.90 -54.36 -42.61
C GLU A 134 -28.15 -55.20 -42.36
N THR A 135 -29.11 -54.68 -41.59
CA THR A 135 -30.38 -55.32 -41.38
C THR A 135 -31.20 -55.43 -42.66
N ALA A 136 -31.18 -54.46 -43.54
CA ALA A 136 -31.82 -54.49 -44.86
C ALA A 136 -31.17 -55.55 -45.77
N ALA A 137 -29.83 -55.68 -45.75
CA ALA A 137 -29.14 -56.72 -46.54
C ALA A 137 -29.40 -58.11 -46.04
N VAL A 138 -29.49 -58.37 -44.73
CA VAL A 138 -29.80 -59.64 -44.13
C VAL A 138 -31.24 -60.02 -44.48
N ASN A 139 -32.21 -59.15 -44.42
CA ASN A 139 -33.60 -59.40 -44.77
C ASN A 139 -33.78 -59.68 -46.27
N ALA A 140 -33.03 -59.06 -47.15
CA ALA A 140 -33.01 -59.31 -48.56
C ALA A 140 -32.41 -60.70 -48.92
N ALA A 141 -31.42 -61.19 -48.16
CA ALA A 141 -30.79 -62.45 -48.33
C ALA A 141 -31.67 -63.65 -47.82
N GLN A 142 -32.59 -63.43 -46.85
CA GLN A 142 -33.49 -64.40 -46.29
C GLN A 142 -34.83 -64.49 -47.04
N GLY A 143 -35.16 -63.57 -47.93
CA GLY A 143 -36.36 -63.53 -48.70
C GLY A 143 -36.28 -64.20 -50.11
N MET A 144 -35.17 -64.87 -50.42
CA MET A 144 -35.03 -65.69 -51.61
C MET A 144 -35.05 -67.19 -51.24
#